data_34404dac963eca0f32075d5d0d122be8
#
_entry.id   34404dac963eca0f32075d5d0d122be8
#
_cell.length_a   1.000
_cell.length_b   1.000
_cell.length_c   1.000
_cell.angle_alpha   90.00
_cell.angle_beta   90.00
_cell.angle_gamma   90.00
#
_symmetry.space_group_name_H-M   'P 1'
#
loop_
_entity.id
_entity.type
_entity.pdbx_description
1 polymer ?
#
loop_
_entity_poly.entity_id
_entity_poly.type
_entity_poly.pdbx_seq_one_letter_code
_entity_poly.pdbx_strand_id
1 'polypeptide(L)'
;MKEVRIGGVPEHFNYAWYLGLKSKAFRSRGINLRWTDCHGGTGEMVQALENNTIDLAVVLTEGIVKAITDGNQSKIVQTFVQSPLIWGIHVAETSPYLDLSELKNKNAAISRKGSGSHLMAYVNAQQLSWDTDHDLKFKIVKNLEGGIRALTDGEADYFMWEKFTTKPIVDNKTFRRIGECPTPWPCFVIAARNEFIKNNSDVLHSVLEIINGISKDFKSIPEIDQIISKRYGQKQKDVQAWLDSTEWSQKNIDKNTIEAVQQQLIALDIIGHKLPYSELVKSI
;
A
#
# COMPACT_ATOMS: atom_id res chain seq x y z
N MET A 1 -24.08 14.17 -13.37
CA MET A 1 -23.16 13.69 -12.33
C MET A 1 -21.74 13.81 -12.86
N LYS A 2 -20.81 14.28 -12.02
CA LYS A 2 -19.39 14.30 -12.37
C LYS A 2 -18.80 12.89 -12.22
N GLU A 3 -18.08 12.42 -13.22
CA GLU A 3 -17.38 11.13 -13.15
C GLU A 3 -16.05 11.29 -12.44
N VAL A 4 -15.73 10.37 -11.54
CA VAL A 4 -14.46 10.28 -10.82
C VAL A 4 -14.01 8.83 -10.84
N ARG A 5 -12.80 8.56 -11.35
CA ARG A 5 -12.22 7.24 -11.45
C ARG A 5 -11.12 7.12 -10.39
N ILE A 6 -11.23 6.10 -9.55
CA ILE A 6 -10.25 5.87 -8.48
C ILE A 6 -9.77 4.42 -8.53
N GLY A 7 -8.47 4.21 -8.29
CA GLY A 7 -7.86 2.90 -8.17
C GLY A 7 -7.33 2.63 -6.78
N GLY A 8 -7.33 1.37 -6.40
CA GLY A 8 -6.72 0.88 -5.16
C GLY A 8 -6.55 -0.64 -5.20
N VAL A 9 -5.74 -1.17 -4.29
CA VAL A 9 -5.62 -2.63 -4.14
C VAL A 9 -6.92 -3.22 -3.61
N PRO A 10 -7.33 -4.45 -4.03
CA PRO A 10 -8.55 -5.10 -3.55
C PRO A 10 -8.34 -5.70 -2.14
N GLU A 11 -7.93 -4.87 -1.21
CA GLU A 11 -7.62 -5.25 0.18
C GLU A 11 -8.55 -4.54 1.16
N HIS A 12 -8.59 -5.07 2.38
CA HIS A 12 -9.50 -4.63 3.45
C HIS A 12 -9.33 -3.14 3.84
N PHE A 13 -8.15 -2.54 3.66
CA PHE A 13 -7.92 -1.10 3.86
C PHE A 13 -8.87 -0.22 3.02
N ASN A 14 -9.25 -0.68 1.84
CA ASN A 14 -10.10 0.03 0.90
C ASN A 14 -11.61 -0.25 1.06
N TYR A 15 -11.99 -1.02 2.08
CA TYR A 15 -13.41 -1.37 2.27
C TYR A 15 -14.29 -0.14 2.54
N ALA A 16 -13.75 0.93 3.11
CA ALA A 16 -14.47 2.20 3.29
C ALA A 16 -14.98 2.79 1.96
N TRP A 17 -14.19 2.69 0.88
CA TRP A 17 -14.60 3.12 -0.45
C TRP A 17 -15.75 2.28 -1.00
N TYR A 18 -15.69 0.97 -0.78
CA TYR A 18 -16.77 0.07 -1.16
C TYR A 18 -18.07 0.40 -0.41
N LEU A 19 -18.01 0.73 0.88
CA LEU A 19 -19.17 1.17 1.67
C LEU A 19 -19.77 2.46 1.10
N GLY A 20 -18.94 3.43 0.74
CA GLY A 20 -19.38 4.67 0.11
C GLY A 20 -20.10 4.47 -1.22
N LEU A 21 -19.64 3.51 -2.02
CA LEU A 21 -20.30 3.11 -3.27
C LEU A 21 -21.63 2.41 -2.99
N LYS A 22 -21.64 1.45 -2.09
CA LYS A 22 -22.83 0.64 -1.74
C LYS A 22 -23.93 1.52 -1.14
N SER A 23 -23.60 2.45 -0.26
CA SER A 23 -24.54 3.40 0.36
C SER A 23 -25.00 4.51 -0.58
N LYS A 24 -24.44 4.59 -1.80
CA LYS A 24 -24.68 5.67 -2.77
C LYS A 24 -24.26 7.06 -2.27
N ALA A 25 -23.36 7.14 -1.26
CA ALA A 25 -22.93 8.41 -0.66
C ALA A 25 -22.33 9.38 -1.68
N PHE A 26 -21.57 8.88 -2.64
CA PHE A 26 -21.04 9.71 -3.74
C PHE A 26 -22.14 10.19 -4.68
N ARG A 27 -23.10 9.31 -5.03
CA ARG A 27 -24.21 9.67 -5.94
C ARG A 27 -25.10 10.75 -5.35
N SER A 28 -25.35 10.74 -4.04
CA SER A 28 -26.17 11.76 -3.35
C SER A 28 -25.56 13.16 -3.45
N ARG A 29 -24.24 13.27 -3.67
CA ARG A 29 -23.51 14.50 -3.92
C ARG A 29 -23.25 14.78 -5.41
N GLY A 30 -23.96 14.08 -6.33
CA GLY A 30 -23.81 14.27 -7.76
C GLY A 30 -22.54 13.70 -8.38
N ILE A 31 -21.85 12.78 -7.68
CA ILE A 31 -20.58 12.17 -8.08
C ILE A 31 -20.86 10.72 -8.52
N ASN A 32 -20.44 10.37 -9.75
CA ASN A 32 -20.38 8.99 -10.23
C ASN A 32 -18.96 8.45 -10.00
N LEU A 33 -18.69 7.94 -8.78
CA LEU A 33 -17.42 7.33 -8.46
C LEU A 33 -17.33 5.93 -9.07
N ARG A 34 -16.22 5.67 -9.80
CA ARG A 34 -15.88 4.34 -10.34
C ARG A 34 -14.61 3.84 -9.67
N TRP A 35 -14.71 2.72 -9.00
CA TRP A 35 -13.59 2.02 -8.38
C TRP A 35 -12.97 1.02 -9.34
N THR A 36 -11.64 0.96 -9.37
CA THR A 36 -10.85 -0.03 -10.12
C THR A 36 -9.97 -0.81 -9.16
N ASP A 37 -10.08 -2.14 -9.18
CA ASP A 37 -9.18 -3.03 -8.44
C ASP A 37 -7.84 -3.14 -9.19
N CYS A 38 -6.77 -2.65 -8.56
CA CYS A 38 -5.42 -2.67 -9.10
C CYS A 38 -4.62 -3.81 -8.45
N HIS A 39 -4.69 -5.01 -9.03
CA HIS A 39 -4.03 -6.21 -8.51
C HIS A 39 -2.50 -6.15 -8.59
N GLY A 40 -1.96 -5.34 -9.50
CA GLY A 40 -0.53 -5.06 -9.61
C GLY A 40 -0.01 -4.05 -8.59
N GLY A 41 -0.86 -3.57 -7.67
CA GLY A 41 -0.51 -2.67 -6.58
C GLY A 41 -0.08 -1.28 -7.04
N THR A 42 0.80 -0.65 -6.28
CA THR A 42 1.25 0.74 -6.49
C THR A 42 1.69 1.03 -7.93
N GLY A 43 2.41 0.11 -8.57
CA GLY A 43 2.90 0.36 -9.93
C GLY A 43 1.81 0.41 -10.98
N GLU A 44 0.78 -0.43 -10.86
CA GLU A 44 -0.38 -0.37 -11.74
C GLU A 44 -1.14 0.93 -11.55
N MET A 45 -1.33 1.37 -10.30
CA MET A 45 -2.00 2.64 -9.97
C MET A 45 -1.23 3.85 -10.50
N VAL A 46 0.10 3.88 -10.33
CA VAL A 46 0.97 4.95 -10.86
C VAL A 46 0.86 5.02 -12.39
N GLN A 47 0.92 3.89 -13.07
CA GLN A 47 0.76 3.82 -14.51
C GLN A 47 -0.65 4.25 -14.95
N ALA A 48 -1.69 3.87 -14.19
CA ALA A 48 -3.06 4.27 -14.47
C ALA A 48 -3.29 5.78 -14.29
N LEU A 49 -2.64 6.42 -13.28
CA LEU A 49 -2.62 7.88 -13.13
C LEU A 49 -1.93 8.55 -14.33
N GLU A 50 -0.76 8.04 -14.75
CA GLU A 50 0.01 8.56 -15.87
C GLU A 50 -0.74 8.46 -17.20
N ASN A 51 -1.38 7.31 -17.45
CA ASN A 51 -2.19 7.05 -18.65
C ASN A 51 -3.59 7.67 -18.61
N ASN A 52 -3.91 8.45 -17.58
CA ASN A 52 -5.24 9.08 -17.41
C ASN A 52 -6.41 8.09 -17.37
N THR A 53 -6.18 6.84 -16.96
CA THR A 53 -7.26 5.85 -16.81
C THR A 53 -7.96 5.93 -15.46
N ILE A 54 -7.26 6.47 -14.44
CA ILE A 54 -7.85 6.87 -13.15
C ILE A 54 -7.50 8.33 -12.84
N ASP A 55 -8.28 8.98 -12.01
CA ASP A 55 -8.10 10.36 -11.56
C ASP A 55 -7.47 10.45 -10.18
N LEU A 56 -7.77 9.44 -9.35
CA LEU A 56 -7.31 9.29 -7.97
C LEU A 56 -6.74 7.88 -7.75
N ALA A 57 -5.86 7.74 -6.78
CA ALA A 57 -5.37 6.45 -6.32
C ALA A 57 -5.23 6.41 -4.80
N VAL A 58 -5.60 5.28 -4.18
CA VAL A 58 -5.19 4.93 -2.82
C VAL A 58 -3.93 4.09 -2.93
N VAL A 59 -2.79 4.67 -2.63
CA VAL A 59 -1.48 4.16 -3.03
C VAL A 59 -0.47 4.23 -1.88
N LEU A 60 0.53 3.34 -1.90
CA LEU A 60 1.62 3.38 -0.92
C LEU A 60 2.39 4.71 -0.98
N THR A 61 2.68 5.26 0.19
CA THR A 61 3.32 6.58 0.36
C THR A 61 4.66 6.66 -0.37
N GLU A 62 5.54 5.72 -0.16
CA GLU A 62 6.86 5.67 -0.80
C GLU A 62 6.77 5.49 -2.31
N GLY A 63 5.78 4.71 -2.75
CA GLY A 63 5.61 4.42 -4.16
C GLY A 63 5.15 5.64 -4.97
N ILE A 64 4.24 6.45 -4.43
CA ILE A 64 3.80 7.68 -5.12
C ILE A 64 4.84 8.80 -4.99
N VAL A 65 5.57 8.89 -3.88
CA VAL A 65 6.70 9.84 -3.74
C VAL A 65 7.75 9.54 -4.81
N LYS A 66 8.14 8.27 -4.98
CA LYS A 66 9.03 7.86 -6.06
C LYS A 66 8.49 8.26 -7.42
N ALA A 67 7.24 7.90 -7.70
CA ALA A 67 6.63 8.15 -9.00
C ALA A 67 6.61 9.64 -9.36
N ILE A 68 6.24 10.51 -8.42
CA ILE A 68 6.22 11.96 -8.64
C ILE A 68 7.65 12.49 -8.86
N THR A 69 8.63 11.97 -8.11
CA THR A 69 10.04 12.33 -8.30
C THR A 69 10.54 11.94 -9.69
N ASP A 70 10.04 10.84 -10.23
CA ASP A 70 10.34 10.37 -11.59
C ASP A 70 9.51 11.09 -12.68
N GLY A 71 8.68 12.08 -12.31
CA GLY A 71 7.95 12.93 -13.26
C GLY A 71 6.46 12.64 -13.41
N ASN A 72 5.88 11.70 -12.62
CA ASN A 72 4.44 11.47 -12.63
C ASN A 72 3.68 12.75 -12.23
N GLN A 73 2.68 13.13 -13.03
CA GLN A 73 1.93 14.37 -12.89
C GLN A 73 0.76 14.25 -11.91
N SER A 74 1.08 13.85 -10.68
CA SER A 74 0.13 13.72 -9.57
C SER A 74 0.65 14.43 -8.31
N LYS A 75 -0.23 14.59 -7.33
CA LYS A 75 0.14 15.05 -5.98
C LYS A 75 -0.59 14.23 -4.92
N ILE A 76 0.03 14.06 -3.77
CA ILE A 76 -0.62 13.56 -2.57
C ILE A 76 -1.58 14.65 -2.07
N VAL A 77 -2.85 14.28 -1.86
CA VAL A 77 -3.88 15.22 -1.40
C VAL A 77 -4.33 14.93 0.03
N GLN A 78 -4.05 13.72 0.55
CA GLN A 78 -4.40 13.34 1.92
C GLN A 78 -3.66 12.07 2.34
N THR A 79 -3.31 11.94 3.63
CA THR A 79 -3.02 10.64 4.25
C THR A 79 -4.33 9.88 4.42
N PHE A 80 -4.41 8.65 3.92
CA PHE A 80 -5.60 7.80 4.06
C PHE A 80 -5.49 6.86 5.25
N VAL A 81 -4.37 6.14 5.37
CA VAL A 81 -4.06 5.27 6.51
C VAL A 81 -2.75 5.76 7.14
N GLN A 82 -2.84 6.23 8.38
CA GLN A 82 -1.71 6.81 9.12
C GLN A 82 -0.82 5.78 9.77
N SER A 83 -1.39 4.63 10.17
CA SER A 83 -0.60 3.55 10.76
C SER A 83 0.38 2.97 9.73
N PRO A 84 1.53 2.42 10.20
CA PRO A 84 2.44 1.67 9.35
C PRO A 84 1.77 0.49 8.64
N LEU A 85 2.20 0.15 7.43
CA LEU A 85 1.93 -1.15 6.85
C LEU A 85 2.86 -2.17 7.48
N ILE A 86 2.31 -3.24 8.01
CA ILE A 86 3.12 -4.31 8.59
C ILE A 86 3.39 -5.36 7.52
N TRP A 87 4.62 -5.40 7.06
CA TRP A 87 5.07 -6.41 6.11
C TRP A 87 5.45 -7.69 6.84
N GLY A 88 4.70 -8.76 6.61
CA GLY A 88 5.10 -10.08 7.06
C GLY A 88 6.27 -10.59 6.22
N ILE A 89 7.25 -11.21 6.85
CA ILE A 89 8.38 -11.85 6.19
C ILE A 89 8.11 -13.35 6.20
N HIS A 90 7.87 -13.90 5.01
CA HIS A 90 7.39 -15.26 4.82
C HIS A 90 8.43 -16.13 4.12
N VAL A 91 8.49 -17.37 4.55
CA VAL A 91 9.19 -18.46 3.87
C VAL A 91 8.19 -19.55 3.52
N ALA A 92 8.52 -20.47 2.63
CA ALA A 92 7.70 -21.66 2.43
C ALA A 92 7.57 -22.46 3.73
N GLU A 93 6.46 -23.15 3.97
CA GLU A 93 6.29 -23.98 5.18
C GLU A 93 7.41 -25.03 5.31
N THR A 94 7.89 -25.55 4.19
CA THR A 94 8.98 -26.54 4.12
C THR A 94 10.38 -25.95 4.19
N SER A 95 10.50 -24.62 4.25
CA SER A 95 11.79 -23.92 4.28
C SER A 95 12.59 -24.31 5.54
N PRO A 96 13.92 -24.47 5.44
CA PRO A 96 14.77 -24.71 6.60
C PRO A 96 14.97 -23.45 7.48
N TYR A 97 14.69 -22.24 6.95
CA TYR A 97 14.97 -20.99 7.66
C TYR A 97 13.93 -20.74 8.75
N LEU A 98 14.38 -20.55 9.99
CA LEU A 98 13.55 -20.30 11.17
C LEU A 98 13.68 -18.87 11.69
N ASP A 99 14.76 -18.19 11.35
CA ASP A 99 15.11 -16.86 11.85
C ASP A 99 15.47 -15.91 10.71
N LEU A 100 15.25 -14.60 10.93
CA LEU A 100 15.54 -13.57 9.94
C LEU A 100 17.01 -13.49 9.56
N SER A 101 17.93 -13.76 10.49
CA SER A 101 19.37 -13.72 10.24
C SER A 101 19.82 -14.76 9.21
N GLU A 102 19.08 -15.86 9.06
CA GLU A 102 19.37 -16.91 8.08
C GLU A 102 19.00 -16.51 6.64
N LEU A 103 18.25 -15.40 6.48
CA LEU A 103 17.85 -14.89 5.18
C LEU A 103 18.92 -14.00 4.51
N LYS A 104 20.02 -13.72 5.21
CA LYS A 104 21.15 -12.99 4.64
C LYS A 104 21.71 -13.75 3.42
N ASN A 105 21.93 -13.02 2.30
CA ASN A 105 22.37 -13.59 1.01
C ASN A 105 21.35 -14.54 0.33
N LYS A 106 20.07 -14.54 0.76
CA LYS A 106 19.01 -15.34 0.15
C LYS A 106 18.21 -14.52 -0.87
N ASN A 107 17.47 -15.23 -1.75
CA ASN A 107 16.67 -14.60 -2.78
C ASN A 107 15.34 -14.09 -2.22
N ALA A 108 15.17 -12.78 -2.16
CA ALA A 108 13.90 -12.15 -1.86
C ALA A 108 12.98 -12.17 -3.10
N ALA A 109 11.78 -12.70 -2.98
CA ALA A 109 10.74 -12.49 -3.98
C ALA A 109 10.26 -11.04 -3.92
N ILE A 110 10.23 -10.36 -5.05
CA ILE A 110 9.73 -8.98 -5.19
C ILE A 110 8.76 -8.88 -6.37
N SER A 111 7.74 -8.02 -6.25
CA SER A 111 6.79 -7.83 -7.37
C SER A 111 7.49 -7.31 -8.61
N ARG A 112 8.33 -6.29 -8.46
CA ARG A 112 9.19 -5.69 -9.49
C ARG A 112 10.24 -4.80 -8.82
N LYS A 113 11.25 -4.39 -9.56
CA LYS A 113 12.17 -3.34 -9.09
C LYS A 113 11.41 -2.05 -8.78
N GLY A 114 11.72 -1.42 -7.66
CA GLY A 114 11.03 -0.21 -7.16
C GLY A 114 9.62 -0.44 -6.60
N SER A 115 9.19 -1.69 -6.40
CA SER A 115 7.92 -2.00 -5.70
C SER A 115 8.07 -1.90 -4.18
N GLY A 116 6.93 -1.88 -3.46
CA GLY A 116 6.94 -1.93 -1.99
C GLY A 116 7.71 -3.13 -1.44
N SER A 117 7.52 -4.33 -1.99
CA SER A 117 8.27 -5.52 -1.56
C SER A 117 9.78 -5.41 -1.82
N HIS A 118 10.19 -4.71 -2.88
CA HIS A 118 11.60 -4.43 -3.15
C HIS A 118 12.18 -3.45 -2.11
N LEU A 119 11.49 -2.32 -1.88
CA LEU A 119 11.90 -1.32 -0.89
C LEU A 119 11.97 -1.91 0.52
N MET A 120 10.95 -2.68 0.92
CA MET A 120 10.90 -3.24 2.26
C MET A 120 11.96 -4.32 2.51
N ALA A 121 12.43 -5.00 1.48
CA ALA A 121 13.60 -5.86 1.60
C ALA A 121 14.86 -5.07 1.97
N TYR A 122 15.06 -3.88 1.40
CA TYR A 122 16.14 -2.97 1.82
C TYR A 122 15.96 -2.43 3.23
N VAL A 123 14.74 -1.97 3.57
CA VAL A 123 14.44 -1.47 4.93
C VAL A 123 14.73 -2.55 5.97
N ASN A 124 14.29 -3.79 5.72
CA ASN A 124 14.56 -4.93 6.59
C ASN A 124 16.06 -5.23 6.71
N ALA A 125 16.78 -5.22 5.58
CA ALA A 125 18.22 -5.43 5.54
C ALA A 125 18.99 -4.38 6.39
N GLN A 126 18.61 -3.10 6.26
CA GLN A 126 19.19 -2.03 7.08
C GLN A 126 18.92 -2.22 8.58
N GLN A 127 17.68 -2.61 8.96
CA GLN A 127 17.35 -2.91 10.36
C GLN A 127 18.17 -4.08 10.93
N LEU A 128 18.53 -5.04 10.07
CA LEU A 128 19.35 -6.19 10.41
C LEU A 128 20.85 -5.93 10.24
N SER A 129 21.25 -4.69 9.89
CA SER A 129 22.65 -4.30 9.61
C SER A 129 23.30 -5.15 8.52
N TRP A 130 22.55 -5.54 7.49
CA TRP A 130 23.09 -6.20 6.30
C TRP A 130 23.67 -5.18 5.33
N ASP A 131 24.63 -5.62 4.53
CA ASP A 131 25.14 -4.86 3.39
C ASP A 131 24.12 -4.90 2.26
N THR A 132 23.46 -3.76 2.00
CA THR A 132 22.37 -3.69 1.01
C THR A 132 22.84 -3.89 -0.43
N ASP A 133 24.14 -3.69 -0.71
CA ASP A 133 24.71 -3.85 -2.05
C ASP A 133 25.11 -5.31 -2.33
N HIS A 134 25.46 -6.05 -1.31
CA HIS A 134 26.03 -7.41 -1.46
C HIS A 134 25.14 -8.52 -0.90
N ASP A 135 24.38 -8.25 0.17
CA ASP A 135 23.62 -9.28 0.90
C ASP A 135 22.19 -9.50 0.38
N LEU A 136 21.72 -8.68 -0.58
CA LEU A 136 20.38 -8.78 -1.16
C LEU A 136 20.41 -9.38 -2.58
N LYS A 137 19.56 -10.38 -2.80
CA LYS A 137 19.31 -10.98 -4.10
C LYS A 137 17.81 -10.98 -4.36
N PHE A 138 17.40 -10.80 -5.61
CA PHE A 138 16.00 -10.61 -5.95
C PHE A 138 15.52 -11.54 -7.05
N LYS A 139 14.32 -12.12 -6.84
CA LYS A 139 13.52 -12.81 -7.86
C LYS A 139 12.25 -12.00 -8.12
N ILE A 140 12.04 -11.59 -9.37
CA ILE A 140 10.82 -10.86 -9.77
C ILE A 140 9.67 -11.86 -9.92
N VAL A 141 8.56 -11.64 -9.19
CA VAL A 141 7.40 -12.55 -9.14
C VAL A 141 6.09 -11.89 -9.56
N LYS A 142 6.09 -10.60 -9.86
CA LYS A 142 5.00 -9.74 -10.35
C LYS A 142 3.93 -9.41 -9.29
N ASN A 143 3.30 -10.39 -8.65
CA ASN A 143 2.19 -10.23 -7.71
C ASN A 143 2.23 -11.28 -6.58
N LEU A 144 1.24 -11.25 -5.70
CA LEU A 144 1.12 -12.18 -4.58
C LEU A 144 1.10 -13.64 -5.03
N GLU A 145 0.34 -13.96 -6.07
CA GLU A 145 0.25 -15.33 -6.60
C GLU A 145 1.61 -15.84 -7.12
N GLY A 146 2.35 -14.97 -7.83
CA GLY A 146 3.72 -15.27 -8.25
C GLY A 146 4.67 -15.46 -7.08
N GLY A 147 4.51 -14.70 -5.99
CA GLY A 147 5.25 -14.88 -4.74
C GLY A 147 4.97 -16.22 -4.08
N ILE A 148 3.70 -16.64 -4.04
CA ILE A 148 3.29 -17.96 -3.52
C ILE A 148 4.01 -19.07 -4.31
N ARG A 149 3.91 -19.03 -5.64
CA ARG A 149 4.57 -20.03 -6.49
C ARG A 149 6.08 -20.06 -6.28
N ALA A 150 6.73 -18.91 -6.33
CA ALA A 150 8.18 -18.83 -6.23
C ALA A 150 8.73 -19.41 -4.91
N LEU A 151 8.01 -19.23 -3.79
CA LEU A 151 8.41 -19.83 -2.53
C LEU A 151 8.12 -21.35 -2.49
N THR A 152 6.96 -21.78 -2.97
CA THR A 152 6.59 -23.21 -2.97
C THR A 152 7.44 -24.04 -3.92
N ASP A 153 7.87 -23.46 -5.03
CA ASP A 153 8.72 -24.11 -6.04
C ASP A 153 10.23 -23.98 -5.73
N GLY A 154 10.59 -23.28 -4.64
CA GLY A 154 11.99 -23.05 -4.25
C GLY A 154 12.77 -22.10 -5.15
N GLU A 155 12.09 -21.29 -5.94
CA GLU A 155 12.71 -20.27 -6.82
C GLU A 155 13.13 -18.99 -6.08
N ALA A 156 12.54 -18.77 -4.88
CA ALA A 156 12.92 -17.71 -3.96
C ALA A 156 12.86 -18.26 -2.52
N ASP A 157 13.64 -17.61 -1.65
CA ASP A 157 13.81 -18.06 -0.28
C ASP A 157 12.81 -17.40 0.68
N TYR A 158 12.50 -16.13 0.46
CA TYR A 158 11.55 -15.38 1.27
C TYR A 158 10.76 -14.35 0.46
N PHE A 159 9.60 -13.93 1.01
CA PHE A 159 8.71 -12.97 0.39
C PHE A 159 8.12 -12.02 1.44
N MET A 160 8.17 -10.73 1.16
CA MET A 160 7.57 -9.72 2.01
C MET A 160 6.28 -9.22 1.39
N TRP A 161 5.18 -9.30 2.17
CA TRP A 161 3.87 -8.81 1.77
C TRP A 161 3.06 -8.38 2.99
N GLU A 162 1.95 -7.66 2.78
CA GLU A 162 1.11 -7.19 3.87
C GLU A 162 0.65 -8.36 4.76
N LYS A 163 0.84 -8.20 6.06
CA LYS A 163 0.71 -9.22 7.11
C LYS A 163 -0.64 -9.90 7.15
N PHE A 164 -1.71 -9.11 7.07
CA PHE A 164 -3.08 -9.63 7.22
C PHE A 164 -3.60 -10.21 5.90
N THR A 165 -3.24 -9.65 4.77
CA THR A 165 -3.53 -10.22 3.44
C THR A 165 -2.94 -11.61 3.27
N THR A 166 -1.73 -11.84 3.81
CA THR A 166 -1.06 -13.14 3.74
C THR A 166 -1.45 -14.10 4.87
N LYS A 167 -2.23 -13.63 5.85
CA LYS A 167 -2.60 -14.48 7.00
C LYS A 167 -3.30 -15.79 6.61
N PRO A 168 -4.25 -15.83 5.65
CA PRO A 168 -4.83 -17.09 5.19
C PRO A 168 -3.81 -18.09 4.61
N ILE A 169 -2.75 -17.57 3.96
CA ILE A 169 -1.67 -18.38 3.37
C ILE A 169 -0.78 -18.98 4.45
N VAL A 170 -0.60 -18.27 5.57
CA VAL A 170 0.08 -18.78 6.76
C VAL A 170 -0.80 -19.81 7.50
N ASP A 171 -2.10 -19.53 7.61
CA ASP A 171 -3.04 -20.40 8.32
C ASP A 171 -3.24 -21.76 7.63
N ASN A 172 -3.18 -21.79 6.30
CA ASN A 172 -3.27 -23.03 5.52
C ASN A 172 -1.92 -23.75 5.36
N LYS A 173 -0.86 -23.24 6.02
CA LYS A 173 0.49 -23.81 6.01
C LYS A 173 1.17 -23.86 4.62
N THR A 174 0.82 -22.93 3.75
CA THR A 174 1.61 -22.69 2.52
C THR A 174 2.85 -21.87 2.85
N PHE A 175 2.69 -20.87 3.72
CA PHE A 175 3.76 -20.04 4.25
C PHE A 175 3.92 -20.20 5.76
N ARG A 176 5.15 -20.00 6.23
CA ARG A 176 5.47 -19.68 7.60
C ARG A 176 5.96 -18.24 7.67
N ARG A 177 5.37 -17.43 8.56
CA ARG A 177 5.86 -16.07 8.83
C ARG A 177 6.90 -16.14 9.93
N ILE A 178 8.12 -15.68 9.62
CA ILE A 178 9.26 -15.71 10.54
C ILE A 178 9.65 -14.34 11.08
N GLY A 179 9.01 -13.26 10.57
CA GLY A 179 9.26 -11.92 11.07
C GLY A 179 8.27 -10.90 10.49
N GLU A 180 8.43 -9.67 10.95
CA GLU A 180 7.62 -8.52 10.53
C GLU A 180 8.51 -7.29 10.38
N CYS A 181 8.21 -6.46 9.38
CA CYS A 181 8.89 -5.20 9.13
C CYS A 181 7.84 -4.10 8.89
N PRO A 182 7.51 -3.25 9.88
CA PRO A 182 6.61 -2.13 9.67
C PRO A 182 7.26 -1.04 8.83
N THR A 183 6.46 -0.36 7.98
CA THR A 183 6.94 0.84 7.29
C THR A 183 7.21 1.95 8.33
N PRO A 184 8.31 2.73 8.19
CA PRO A 184 8.59 3.82 9.12
C PRO A 184 7.79 5.11 8.82
N TRP A 185 6.70 5.02 8.07
CA TRP A 185 5.80 6.11 7.67
C TRP A 185 4.36 5.64 7.52
N PRO A 186 3.38 6.58 7.43
CA PRO A 186 1.99 6.29 7.06
C PRO A 186 1.91 5.47 5.78
N CYS A 187 1.15 4.37 5.78
CA CYS A 187 1.25 3.42 4.67
C CYS A 187 0.52 3.86 3.41
N PHE A 188 -0.69 4.41 3.52
CA PHE A 188 -1.48 4.77 2.35
C PHE A 188 -1.84 6.25 2.31
N VAL A 189 -1.69 6.83 1.14
CA VAL A 189 -2.14 8.18 0.82
C VAL A 189 -3.15 8.16 -0.32
N ILE A 190 -3.96 9.20 -0.43
CA ILE A 190 -4.76 9.50 -1.62
C ILE A 190 -3.91 10.43 -2.48
N ALA A 191 -3.65 10.01 -3.70
CA ALA A 191 -3.01 10.82 -4.72
C ALA A 191 -4.02 11.17 -5.81
N ALA A 192 -3.85 12.34 -6.43
CA ALA A 192 -4.69 12.82 -7.52
C ALA A 192 -3.84 13.40 -8.65
N ARG A 193 -4.28 13.24 -9.89
CA ARG A 193 -3.64 13.87 -11.05
C ARG A 193 -3.71 15.38 -10.97
N ASN A 194 -2.65 16.07 -11.33
CA ASN A 194 -2.58 17.55 -11.33
C ASN A 194 -3.71 18.18 -12.13
N GLU A 195 -4.01 17.63 -13.29
CA GLU A 195 -5.10 18.10 -14.14
C GLU A 195 -6.48 17.95 -13.47
N PHE A 196 -6.72 16.81 -12.78
CA PHE A 196 -7.96 16.59 -12.05
C PHE A 196 -8.09 17.57 -10.89
N ILE A 197 -7.02 17.79 -10.11
CA ILE A 197 -6.98 18.77 -9.02
C ILE A 197 -7.35 20.16 -9.54
N LYS A 198 -6.74 20.58 -10.67
CA LYS A 198 -6.96 21.90 -11.27
C LYS A 198 -8.40 22.11 -11.76
N ASN A 199 -8.98 21.10 -12.40
CA ASN A 199 -10.25 21.24 -13.11
C ASN A 199 -11.48 20.81 -12.30
N ASN A 200 -11.29 20.07 -11.18
CA ASN A 200 -12.34 19.46 -10.40
C ASN A 200 -12.10 19.57 -8.88
N SER A 201 -11.56 20.69 -8.42
CA SER A 201 -11.21 20.91 -7.01
C SER A 201 -12.39 20.68 -6.06
N ASP A 202 -13.58 21.21 -6.40
CA ASP A 202 -14.79 21.06 -5.58
C ASP A 202 -15.27 19.60 -5.51
N VAL A 203 -15.12 18.87 -6.62
CA VAL A 203 -15.45 17.45 -6.69
C VAL A 203 -14.46 16.64 -5.84
N LEU A 204 -13.17 16.93 -5.93
CA LEU A 204 -12.14 16.30 -5.12
C LEU A 204 -12.40 16.54 -3.63
N HIS A 205 -12.69 17.78 -3.23
CA HIS A 205 -13.05 18.10 -1.85
C HIS A 205 -14.25 17.28 -1.38
N SER A 206 -15.31 17.22 -2.18
CA SER A 206 -16.51 16.42 -1.86
C SER A 206 -16.21 14.92 -1.74
N VAL A 207 -15.33 14.37 -2.59
CA VAL A 207 -14.89 12.97 -2.49
C VAL A 207 -14.14 12.73 -1.19
N LEU A 208 -13.22 13.62 -0.80
CA LEU A 208 -12.47 13.53 0.44
C LEU A 208 -13.39 13.66 1.67
N GLU A 209 -14.34 14.60 1.67
CA GLU A 209 -15.32 14.72 2.76
C GLU A 209 -16.12 13.42 2.97
N ILE A 210 -16.61 12.81 1.89
CA ILE A 210 -17.40 11.59 1.96
C ILE A 210 -16.57 10.44 2.54
N ILE A 211 -15.37 10.21 1.99
CA ILE A 211 -14.54 9.10 2.46
C ILE A 211 -14.04 9.33 3.89
N ASN A 212 -13.78 10.57 4.26
CA ASN A 212 -13.39 10.95 5.61
C ASN A 212 -14.51 10.68 6.62
N GLY A 213 -15.77 11.00 6.28
CA GLY A 213 -16.92 10.65 7.11
C GLY A 213 -17.04 9.14 7.33
N ILE A 214 -16.86 8.34 6.27
CA ILE A 214 -16.95 6.89 6.37
C ILE A 214 -15.78 6.30 7.17
N SER A 215 -14.54 6.75 6.89
CA SER A 215 -13.35 6.20 7.53
C SER A 215 -13.24 6.60 9.00
N LYS A 216 -13.75 7.77 9.39
CA LYS A 216 -13.80 8.22 10.79
C LYS A 216 -14.58 7.24 11.69
N ASP A 217 -15.71 6.78 11.20
CA ASP A 217 -16.61 5.93 11.97
C ASP A 217 -16.46 4.43 11.62
N PHE A 218 -15.46 4.09 10.80
CA PHE A 218 -15.30 2.76 10.20
C PHE A 218 -15.27 1.63 11.24
N LYS A 219 -14.50 1.80 12.31
CA LYS A 219 -14.38 0.79 13.39
C LYS A 219 -15.65 0.63 14.22
N SER A 220 -16.53 1.64 14.21
CA SER A 220 -17.80 1.65 14.96
C SER A 220 -18.96 1.06 14.17
N ILE A 221 -18.75 0.68 12.91
CA ILE A 221 -19.79 0.04 12.09
C ILE A 221 -20.14 -1.32 12.70
N PRO A 222 -21.40 -1.61 13.00
CA PRO A 222 -21.79 -2.90 13.56
C PRO A 222 -21.31 -4.08 12.70
N GLU A 223 -20.75 -5.09 13.34
CA GLU A 223 -20.27 -6.33 12.70
C GLU A 223 -19.24 -6.13 11.59
N ILE A 224 -18.51 -4.99 11.57
CA ILE A 224 -17.53 -4.69 10.51
C ILE A 224 -16.45 -5.76 10.40
N ASP A 225 -16.03 -6.33 11.49
CA ASP A 225 -15.06 -7.42 11.54
C ASP A 225 -15.59 -8.71 10.88
N GLN A 226 -16.84 -9.06 11.10
CA GLN A 226 -17.48 -10.21 10.45
C GLN A 226 -17.67 -9.98 8.95
N ILE A 227 -18.08 -8.77 8.57
CA ILE A 227 -18.29 -8.39 7.17
C ILE A 227 -16.97 -8.48 6.39
N ILE A 228 -15.87 -7.93 6.96
CA ILE A 228 -14.53 -7.97 6.37
C ILE A 228 -14.00 -9.41 6.33
N SER A 229 -14.13 -10.15 7.43
CA SER A 229 -13.77 -11.56 7.53
C SER A 229 -14.37 -12.39 6.39
N LYS A 230 -15.70 -12.26 6.21
CA LYS A 230 -16.41 -12.98 5.13
C LYS A 230 -15.97 -12.54 3.74
N ARG A 231 -15.77 -11.23 3.52
CA ARG A 231 -15.40 -10.69 2.21
C ARG A 231 -14.02 -11.11 1.74
N TYR A 232 -13.04 -11.08 2.67
CA TYR A 232 -11.63 -11.31 2.35
C TYR A 232 -11.11 -12.70 2.76
N GLY A 233 -12.01 -13.59 3.24
CA GLY A 233 -11.64 -14.96 3.63
C GLY A 233 -10.68 -15.01 4.83
N GLN A 234 -10.73 -14.01 5.71
CA GLN A 234 -9.87 -13.91 6.88
C GLN A 234 -10.60 -14.38 8.15
N LYS A 235 -9.90 -14.86 9.16
CA LYS A 235 -10.52 -15.17 10.46
C LYS A 235 -10.90 -13.87 11.17
N GLN A 236 -12.07 -13.83 11.79
CA GLN A 236 -12.59 -12.66 12.49
C GLN A 236 -11.58 -12.08 13.49
N LYS A 237 -10.90 -12.91 14.28
CA LYS A 237 -9.86 -12.50 15.22
C LYS A 237 -8.68 -11.76 14.55
N ASP A 238 -8.31 -12.13 13.33
CA ASP A 238 -7.23 -11.49 12.59
C ASP A 238 -7.68 -10.15 12.03
N VAL A 239 -8.97 -10.05 11.62
CA VAL A 239 -9.58 -8.77 11.23
C VAL A 239 -9.70 -7.83 12.43
N GLN A 240 -10.04 -8.32 13.62
CA GLN A 240 -10.05 -7.50 14.84
C GLN A 240 -8.66 -6.94 15.14
N ALA A 241 -7.62 -7.79 15.10
CA ALA A 241 -6.23 -7.37 15.29
C ALA A 241 -5.78 -6.33 14.24
N TRP A 242 -6.22 -6.48 12.98
CA TRP A 242 -5.99 -5.49 11.94
C TRP A 242 -6.72 -4.17 12.23
N LEU A 243 -8.00 -4.21 12.61
CA LEU A 243 -8.76 -3.02 12.97
C LEU A 243 -8.11 -2.28 14.14
N ASP A 244 -7.65 -3.00 15.17
CA ASP A 244 -7.00 -2.40 16.34
C ASP A 244 -5.70 -1.67 15.96
N SER A 245 -4.94 -2.21 15.02
CA SER A 245 -3.65 -1.66 14.57
C SER A 245 -3.77 -0.62 13.45
N THR A 246 -4.94 -0.48 12.81
CA THR A 246 -5.12 0.42 11.66
C THR A 246 -5.72 1.74 12.10
N GLU A 247 -5.13 2.84 11.66
CA GLU A 247 -5.63 4.20 11.90
C GLU A 247 -5.84 4.93 10.56
N TRP A 248 -7.09 5.31 10.28
CA TRP A 248 -7.40 6.19 9.16
C TRP A 248 -7.12 7.65 9.52
N SER A 249 -6.67 8.41 8.54
CA SER A 249 -6.39 9.83 8.67
C SER A 249 -7.26 10.66 7.74
N GLN A 250 -7.46 11.91 8.13
CA GLN A 250 -8.16 12.93 7.35
C GLN A 250 -7.25 14.14 7.10
N LYS A 251 -5.96 14.00 7.42
CA LYS A 251 -4.98 15.09 7.40
C LYS A 251 -4.09 14.98 6.17
N ASN A 252 -3.51 16.10 5.78
CA ASN A 252 -2.38 16.07 4.87
C ASN A 252 -1.20 15.32 5.51
N ILE A 253 -0.40 14.66 4.68
CA ILE A 253 0.87 14.13 5.13
C ILE A 253 1.79 15.29 5.53
N ASP A 254 2.48 15.19 6.65
CA ASP A 254 3.34 16.26 7.12
C ASP A 254 4.69 16.30 6.36
N LYS A 255 5.34 17.48 6.45
CA LYS A 255 6.58 17.73 5.73
C LYS A 255 7.72 16.82 6.21
N ASN A 256 7.81 16.55 7.51
CA ASN A 256 8.89 15.73 8.07
C ASN A 256 8.76 14.29 7.59
N THR A 257 7.54 13.77 7.51
CA THR A 257 7.26 12.44 6.93
C THR A 257 7.70 12.36 5.47
N ILE A 258 7.36 13.36 4.65
CA ILE A 258 7.79 13.41 3.24
C ILE A 258 9.33 13.48 3.13
N GLU A 259 9.98 14.26 3.98
CA GLU A 259 11.43 14.36 4.01
C GLU A 259 12.09 13.02 4.41
N ALA A 260 11.53 12.32 5.41
CA ALA A 260 11.99 11.01 5.84
C ALA A 260 11.84 9.95 4.74
N VAL A 261 10.68 9.93 4.06
CA VAL A 261 10.46 9.03 2.92
C VAL A 261 11.47 9.29 1.80
N GLN A 262 11.65 10.54 1.39
CA GLN A 262 12.62 10.88 0.34
C GLN A 262 14.06 10.53 0.77
N GLN A 263 14.41 10.80 2.03
CA GLN A 263 15.74 10.47 2.56
C GLN A 263 16.00 8.96 2.47
N GLN A 264 15.01 8.14 2.85
CA GLN A 264 15.13 6.69 2.76
C GLN A 264 15.25 6.22 1.29
N LEU A 265 14.44 6.78 0.38
CA LEU A 265 14.50 6.43 -1.03
C LEU A 265 15.84 6.81 -1.68
N ILE A 266 16.45 7.93 -1.28
CA ILE A 266 17.81 8.32 -1.71
C ILE A 266 18.85 7.35 -1.15
N ALA A 267 18.78 7.06 0.16
CA ALA A 267 19.75 6.16 0.80
C ALA A 267 19.75 4.75 0.19
N LEU A 268 18.69 4.38 -0.51
CA LEU A 268 18.52 3.10 -1.22
C LEU A 268 18.70 3.22 -2.74
N ASP A 269 19.21 4.36 -3.22
CA ASP A 269 19.40 4.64 -4.66
C ASP A 269 18.14 4.41 -5.53
N ILE A 270 16.94 4.63 -4.90
CA ILE A 270 15.64 4.45 -5.58
C ILE A 270 15.20 5.75 -6.27
N ILE A 271 15.59 6.92 -5.72
CA ILE A 271 15.44 8.23 -6.34
C ILE A 271 16.78 8.98 -6.31
N GLY A 272 17.07 9.75 -7.35
CA GLY A 272 18.34 10.47 -7.47
C GLY A 272 18.36 11.85 -6.82
N HIS A 273 17.21 12.41 -6.44
CA HIS A 273 17.10 13.76 -5.86
C HIS A 273 15.82 13.90 -5.03
N LYS A 274 15.74 14.96 -4.23
CA LYS A 274 14.52 15.35 -3.50
C LYS A 274 13.76 16.42 -4.26
N LEU A 275 12.45 16.37 -4.16
CA LEU A 275 11.55 17.44 -4.57
C LEU A 275 11.10 18.28 -3.36
N PRO A 276 10.80 19.57 -3.55
CA PRO A 276 10.12 20.37 -2.54
C PRO A 276 8.77 19.76 -2.15
N TYR A 277 8.39 19.90 -0.88
CA TYR A 277 7.10 19.40 -0.37
C TYR A 277 5.90 19.81 -1.23
N SER A 278 5.87 21.07 -1.71
CA SER A 278 4.80 21.61 -2.55
C SER A 278 4.69 20.97 -3.93
N GLU A 279 5.73 20.27 -4.38
CA GLU A 279 5.68 19.48 -5.63
C GLU A 279 5.10 18.09 -5.41
N LEU A 280 5.24 17.55 -4.20
CA LEU A 280 4.73 16.23 -3.82
C LEU A 280 3.32 16.28 -3.23
N VAL A 281 2.97 17.36 -2.52
CA VAL A 281 1.73 17.45 -1.74
C VAL A 281 0.92 18.70 -2.13
N LYS A 282 -0.39 18.54 -2.20
CA LYS A 282 -1.37 19.60 -2.40
C LYS A 282 -2.39 19.57 -1.27
N SER A 283 -2.43 20.63 -0.47
CA SER A 283 -3.54 20.85 0.47
C SER A 283 -4.83 21.16 -0.27
N ILE A 284 -5.90 20.51 0.10
CA ILE A 284 -7.25 20.66 -0.48
C ILE A 284 -8.14 21.36 0.56
#